data_963590f9693ba7dbe817374db2669021
#
_entry.id   963590f9693ba7dbe817374db2669021
#
_cell.length_a   1.000
_cell.length_b   1.000
_cell.length_c   1.000
_cell.angle_alpha   90.00
_cell.angle_beta   90.00
_cell.angle_gamma   90.00
#
_symmetry.space_group_name_H-M   'P 1'
#
loop_
_entity.id
_entity.type
_entity.pdbx_description
1 polymer ?
#
loop_
_entity_poly.entity_id
_entity_poly.type
_entity_poly.pdbx_seq_one_letter_code
_entity_poly.pdbx_strand_id
1 'polypeptide(L)'
;MEIKSSKKQIVRDCLIEHNFSRKVIRSLKYVYVNNKEVRLWQEVNEGDTLVVPIKEETSDVIPTKGSLDIIYEDNYLLIVNKPSKMSTQPNIGHYEDSLANYIKYYFEENNINSTVHLVNRLDYDTSGLVLVAKSSYIHNLFKKVNIEKRYYAVVSGIIESSGIINAPIIRDGKIRVVGGSKEAITEYRVIESKTNTLLDVILHTGRTHQIRVHMKYINHPIVGDPLYGYGDNLALESYYLKFVHPITEELIEEKIELENRLKEVI
;
A
#
# COMPACT_ATOMS: atom_id res chain seq x y z
N MET A 1 -14.52 -16.42 8.99
CA MET A 1 -14.41 -15.16 9.74
C MET A 1 -15.66 -14.96 10.56
N GLU A 2 -15.50 -14.52 11.80
CA GLU A 2 -16.61 -14.33 12.74
C GLU A 2 -16.90 -12.83 12.94
N ILE A 3 -18.18 -12.44 12.90
CA ILE A 3 -18.67 -11.08 13.18
C ILE A 3 -19.94 -11.15 14.01
N LYS A 4 -20.33 -10.05 14.68
CA LYS A 4 -21.59 -9.97 15.45
C LYS A 4 -22.52 -8.94 14.85
N SER A 5 -23.83 -9.25 14.82
CA SER A 5 -24.82 -8.28 14.40
C SER A 5 -25.06 -7.24 15.50
N SER A 6 -24.99 -5.96 15.13
CA SER A 6 -25.20 -4.81 16.04
C SER A 6 -26.67 -4.49 16.28
N LYS A 7 -27.58 -5.04 15.46
CA LYS A 7 -29.03 -4.78 15.46
C LYS A 7 -29.78 -5.83 14.65
N LYS A 8 -31.12 -5.83 14.74
CA LYS A 8 -31.96 -6.63 13.85
C LYS A 8 -31.88 -6.10 12.42
N GLN A 9 -31.41 -6.93 11.47
CA GLN A 9 -31.25 -6.59 10.05
C GLN A 9 -31.09 -7.85 9.19
N ILE A 10 -31.08 -7.72 7.86
CA ILE A 10 -30.78 -8.87 7.00
C ILE A 10 -29.26 -9.15 6.97
N VAL A 11 -28.88 -10.41 6.80
CA VAL A 11 -27.48 -10.86 6.74
C VAL A 11 -26.64 -10.01 5.79
N ARG A 12 -27.16 -9.73 4.57
CA ARG A 12 -26.42 -8.91 3.58
C ARG A 12 -26.05 -7.54 4.12
N ASP A 13 -26.96 -6.87 4.83
CA ASP A 13 -26.73 -5.51 5.34
C ASP A 13 -25.77 -5.55 6.54
N CYS A 14 -25.84 -6.60 7.37
CA CYS A 14 -24.85 -6.87 8.40
C CYS A 14 -23.44 -7.02 7.81
N LEU A 15 -23.28 -7.76 6.72
CA LEU A 15 -22.00 -7.89 6.03
C LEU A 15 -21.50 -6.55 5.46
N ILE A 16 -22.39 -5.71 4.92
CA ILE A 16 -22.04 -4.36 4.43
C ILE A 16 -21.57 -3.46 5.59
N GLU A 17 -22.28 -3.50 6.71
CA GLU A 17 -21.92 -2.76 7.93
C GLU A 17 -20.54 -3.15 8.42
N HIS A 18 -20.19 -4.44 8.36
CA HIS A 18 -18.87 -4.98 8.68
C HIS A 18 -17.85 -4.86 7.53
N ASN A 19 -18.10 -4.00 6.55
CA ASN A 19 -17.17 -3.66 5.47
C ASN A 19 -16.80 -4.81 4.51
N PHE A 20 -17.59 -5.87 4.41
CA PHE A 20 -17.39 -6.86 3.35
C PHE A 20 -17.59 -6.23 1.98
N SER A 21 -16.70 -6.54 1.04
CA SER A 21 -16.81 -6.01 -0.32
C SER A 21 -18.04 -6.61 -1.03
N ARG A 22 -18.66 -5.83 -1.94
CA ARG A 22 -19.76 -6.31 -2.78
C ARG A 22 -19.40 -7.58 -3.56
N LYS A 23 -18.13 -7.73 -3.96
CA LYS A 23 -17.62 -8.92 -4.65
C LYS A 23 -17.68 -10.14 -3.74
N VAL A 24 -17.20 -10.03 -2.50
CA VAL A 24 -17.27 -11.12 -1.50
C VAL A 24 -18.73 -11.46 -1.21
N ILE A 25 -19.59 -10.48 -0.91
CA ILE A 25 -21.00 -10.71 -0.61
C ILE A 25 -21.71 -11.45 -1.77
N ARG A 26 -21.46 -11.06 -3.02
CA ARG A 26 -22.03 -11.74 -4.21
C ARG A 26 -21.53 -13.17 -4.40
N SER A 27 -20.37 -13.51 -3.88
CA SER A 27 -19.79 -14.86 -3.97
C SER A 27 -20.34 -15.81 -2.90
N LEU A 28 -20.94 -15.27 -1.83
CA LEU A 28 -21.52 -16.06 -0.74
C LEU A 28 -22.92 -16.58 -1.14
N LYS A 29 -23.17 -17.85 -0.87
CA LYS A 29 -24.49 -18.46 -0.96
C LYS A 29 -25.24 -18.38 0.36
N TYR A 30 -24.51 -18.47 1.48
CA TYR A 30 -25.01 -18.47 2.85
C TYR A 30 -23.90 -18.02 3.82
N VAL A 31 -24.27 -17.77 5.05
CA VAL A 31 -23.39 -17.66 6.22
C VAL A 31 -23.90 -18.60 7.31
N TYR A 32 -23.10 -18.86 8.33
CA TYR A 32 -23.61 -19.54 9.53
C TYR A 32 -23.95 -18.50 10.58
N VAL A 33 -25.16 -18.55 11.11
CA VAL A 33 -25.63 -17.72 12.22
C VAL A 33 -25.90 -18.64 13.40
N ASN A 34 -25.18 -18.45 14.51
CA ASN A 34 -25.25 -19.32 15.68
C ASN A 34 -25.17 -20.81 15.29
N ASN A 35 -24.24 -21.16 14.41
CA ASN A 35 -23.99 -22.51 13.84
C ASN A 35 -25.07 -23.04 12.89
N LYS A 36 -26.04 -22.23 12.44
CA LYS A 36 -27.06 -22.62 11.44
C LYS A 36 -26.83 -21.92 10.12
N GLU A 37 -26.98 -22.62 9.00
CA GLU A 37 -26.92 -22.03 7.67
C GLU A 37 -28.07 -21.05 7.45
N VAL A 38 -27.74 -19.81 7.07
CA VAL A 38 -28.68 -18.71 6.86
C VAL A 38 -28.37 -18.01 5.54
N ARG A 39 -29.39 -17.78 4.72
CA ARG A 39 -29.25 -17.09 3.43
C ARG A 39 -29.08 -15.59 3.61
N LEU A 40 -28.45 -14.93 2.64
CA LEU A 40 -28.09 -13.50 2.71
C LEU A 40 -29.28 -12.55 2.82
N TRP A 41 -30.46 -12.98 2.44
CA TRP A 41 -31.72 -12.21 2.52
C TRP A 41 -32.51 -12.43 3.82
N GLN A 42 -32.11 -13.39 4.67
CA GLN A 42 -32.75 -13.67 5.94
C GLN A 42 -32.33 -12.69 7.04
N GLU A 43 -33.18 -12.53 8.05
CA GLU A 43 -32.91 -11.65 9.18
C GLU A 43 -31.98 -12.30 10.21
N VAL A 44 -31.21 -11.47 10.87
CA VAL A 44 -30.42 -11.74 12.08
C VAL A 44 -30.79 -10.74 13.15
N ASN A 45 -30.69 -11.15 14.41
CA ASN A 45 -30.96 -10.30 15.56
C ASN A 45 -29.68 -9.64 16.09
N GLU A 46 -29.84 -8.64 16.93
CA GLU A 46 -28.76 -8.06 17.70
C GLU A 46 -28.07 -9.14 18.55
N GLY A 47 -26.76 -9.16 18.54
CA GLY A 47 -25.93 -10.12 19.27
C GLY A 47 -25.72 -11.46 18.57
N ASP A 48 -26.44 -11.76 17.48
CA ASP A 48 -26.18 -12.98 16.69
C ASP A 48 -24.74 -13.00 16.15
N THR A 49 -24.09 -14.17 16.28
CA THR A 49 -22.76 -14.41 15.75
C THR A 49 -22.86 -15.00 14.35
N LEU A 50 -22.26 -14.31 13.36
CA LEU A 50 -22.20 -14.75 11.98
C LEU A 50 -20.80 -15.28 11.67
N VAL A 51 -20.72 -16.52 11.19
CA VAL A 51 -19.49 -17.08 10.62
C VAL A 51 -19.60 -17.03 9.10
N VAL A 52 -18.76 -16.20 8.48
CA VAL A 52 -18.73 -16.00 7.03
C VAL A 52 -17.76 -17.02 6.41
N PRO A 53 -18.22 -17.94 5.56
CA PRO A 53 -17.37 -18.89 4.86
C PRO A 53 -16.61 -18.13 3.74
N ILE A 54 -15.40 -17.69 4.03
CA ILE A 54 -14.53 -17.09 3.01
C ILE A 54 -13.96 -18.23 2.18
N LYS A 55 -14.24 -18.21 0.86
CA LYS A 55 -13.62 -19.17 -0.06
C LYS A 55 -12.11 -18.94 -0.13
N GLU A 56 -11.38 -20.00 -0.37
CA GLU A 56 -9.99 -19.90 -0.77
C GLU A 56 -9.84 -18.94 -1.95
N GLU A 57 -8.93 -18.01 -1.81
CA GLU A 57 -8.65 -17.04 -2.86
C GLU A 57 -7.63 -17.65 -3.82
N THR A 58 -7.95 -17.65 -5.10
CA THR A 58 -7.00 -18.04 -6.16
C THR A 58 -6.32 -16.82 -6.72
N SER A 59 -5.06 -16.95 -7.08
CA SER A 59 -4.23 -15.89 -7.67
C SER A 59 -3.40 -16.45 -8.81
N ASP A 60 -3.22 -15.66 -9.86
CA ASP A 60 -2.31 -15.96 -10.96
C ASP A 60 -0.85 -15.56 -10.64
N VAL A 61 -0.59 -15.04 -9.43
CA VAL A 61 0.77 -14.71 -8.99
C VAL A 61 1.54 -15.99 -8.74
N ILE A 62 2.60 -16.20 -9.49
CA ILE A 62 3.47 -17.38 -9.39
C ILE A 62 4.31 -17.27 -8.12
N PRO A 63 4.26 -18.25 -7.19
CA PRO A 63 5.11 -18.24 -6.01
C PRO A 63 6.56 -18.46 -6.42
N THR A 64 7.44 -17.53 -6.06
CA THR A 64 8.86 -17.57 -6.40
C THR A 64 9.69 -17.42 -5.13
N LYS A 65 10.63 -18.33 -4.92
CA LYS A 65 11.53 -18.29 -3.77
C LYS A 65 12.42 -17.05 -3.83
N GLY A 66 12.37 -16.24 -2.76
CA GLY A 66 13.19 -15.02 -2.61
C GLY A 66 13.27 -14.62 -1.14
N SER A 67 14.17 -13.69 -0.82
CA SER A 67 14.26 -13.13 0.52
C SER A 67 13.28 -11.97 0.68
N LEU A 68 12.66 -11.89 1.85
CA LEU A 68 11.83 -10.76 2.27
C LEU A 68 12.46 -10.12 3.51
N ASP A 69 12.61 -8.81 3.49
CA ASP A 69 12.95 -8.02 4.68
C ASP A 69 11.63 -7.63 5.37
N ILE A 70 11.22 -8.43 6.36
CA ILE A 70 9.96 -8.27 7.08
C ILE A 70 10.18 -7.31 8.25
N ILE A 71 9.46 -6.20 8.25
CA ILE A 71 9.52 -5.15 9.27
C ILE A 71 8.46 -5.39 10.35
N TYR A 72 7.25 -5.79 9.94
CA TYR A 72 6.14 -6.09 10.85
C TYR A 72 5.30 -7.24 10.31
N GLU A 73 4.82 -8.08 11.20
CA GLU A 73 3.89 -9.15 10.85
C GLU A 73 2.97 -9.50 12.00
N ASP A 74 1.69 -9.67 11.71
CA ASP A 74 0.69 -10.26 12.60
C ASP A 74 -0.22 -11.23 11.83
N ASN A 75 -1.34 -11.64 12.43
CA ASN A 75 -2.30 -12.53 11.79
C ASN A 75 -3.02 -11.91 10.58
N TYR A 76 -2.99 -10.60 10.40
CA TYR A 76 -3.78 -9.84 9.44
C TYR A 76 -2.95 -9.10 8.42
N LEU A 77 -1.76 -8.65 8.81
CA LEU A 77 -0.91 -7.75 8.04
C LEU A 77 0.52 -8.27 7.92
N LEU A 78 1.18 -7.81 6.88
CA LEU A 78 2.62 -7.94 6.68
C LEU A 78 3.14 -6.59 6.16
N ILE A 79 4.21 -6.06 6.75
CA ILE A 79 4.94 -4.90 6.23
C ILE A 79 6.34 -5.39 5.85
N VAL A 80 6.73 -5.15 4.61
CA VAL A 80 8.04 -5.53 4.08
C VAL A 80 8.78 -4.31 3.55
N ASN A 81 10.09 -4.34 3.67
CA ASN A 81 10.98 -3.37 3.05
C ASN A 81 11.36 -3.86 1.65
N LYS A 82 10.80 -3.24 0.62
CA LYS A 82 11.07 -3.57 -0.78
C LYS A 82 12.38 -2.95 -1.24
N PRO A 83 13.33 -3.69 -1.79
CA PRO A 83 14.52 -3.09 -2.38
C PRO A 83 14.17 -2.24 -3.62
N SER A 84 15.07 -1.30 -3.98
CA SER A 84 15.03 -0.64 -5.29
C SER A 84 15.23 -1.66 -6.41
N LYS A 85 14.83 -1.33 -7.64
CA LYS A 85 14.93 -2.19 -8.84
C LYS A 85 14.12 -3.49 -8.73
N MET A 86 13.03 -3.47 -7.96
CA MET A 86 12.09 -4.57 -7.86
C MET A 86 10.66 -4.09 -8.13
N SER A 87 9.95 -4.79 -8.98
CA SER A 87 8.53 -4.54 -9.21
C SER A 87 7.70 -4.91 -7.98
N THR A 88 6.72 -4.09 -7.60
CA THR A 88 5.85 -4.43 -6.46
C THR A 88 4.89 -5.59 -6.80
N GLN A 89 4.44 -5.68 -8.06
CA GLN A 89 3.55 -6.73 -8.54
C GLN A 89 3.97 -7.19 -9.94
N PRO A 90 3.57 -8.40 -10.39
CA PRO A 90 3.88 -8.89 -11.71
C PRO A 90 3.45 -7.91 -12.81
N ASN A 91 4.31 -7.73 -13.79
CA ASN A 91 4.06 -6.93 -14.98
C ASN A 91 4.91 -7.43 -16.15
N ILE A 92 4.81 -6.76 -17.32
CA ILE A 92 5.59 -7.12 -18.51
C ILE A 92 7.09 -7.00 -18.19
N GLY A 93 7.81 -8.14 -18.32
CA GLY A 93 9.23 -8.26 -18.01
C GLY A 93 9.56 -8.70 -16.58
N HIS A 94 8.57 -8.72 -15.67
CA HIS A 94 8.72 -9.09 -14.25
C HIS A 94 7.55 -9.98 -13.80
N TYR A 95 7.41 -11.16 -14.43
CA TYR A 95 6.29 -12.08 -14.15
C TYR A 95 6.51 -12.91 -12.88
N GLU A 96 7.77 -13.20 -12.54
CA GLU A 96 8.15 -14.14 -11.49
C GLU A 96 9.10 -13.54 -10.43
N ASP A 97 9.58 -12.30 -10.62
CA ASP A 97 10.60 -11.64 -9.80
C ASP A 97 10.08 -10.37 -9.09
N SER A 98 8.76 -10.21 -8.99
CA SER A 98 8.17 -9.11 -8.23
C SER A 98 8.09 -9.43 -6.74
N LEU A 99 7.95 -8.37 -5.91
CA LEU A 99 7.70 -8.52 -4.48
C LEU A 99 6.49 -9.42 -4.20
N ALA A 100 5.42 -9.29 -4.98
CA ALA A 100 4.23 -10.13 -4.81
C ALA A 100 4.51 -11.63 -5.02
N ASN A 101 5.43 -11.99 -5.94
CA ASN A 101 5.83 -13.39 -6.15
C ASN A 101 6.55 -13.95 -4.91
N TYR A 102 7.44 -13.17 -4.30
CA TYR A 102 8.18 -13.58 -3.09
C TYR A 102 7.26 -13.65 -1.86
N ILE A 103 6.30 -12.71 -1.73
CA ILE A 103 5.29 -12.76 -0.66
C ILE A 103 4.37 -13.97 -0.85
N LYS A 104 3.98 -14.30 -2.08
CA LYS A 104 3.14 -15.48 -2.37
C LYS A 104 3.85 -16.77 -1.96
N TYR A 105 5.13 -16.91 -2.28
CA TYR A 105 5.95 -18.03 -1.83
C TYR A 105 6.04 -18.09 -0.29
N TYR A 106 6.30 -16.94 0.35
CA TYR A 106 6.33 -16.84 1.81
C TYR A 106 5.00 -17.28 2.45
N PHE A 107 3.87 -16.90 1.89
CA PHE A 107 2.55 -17.31 2.39
C PHE A 107 2.36 -18.81 2.29
N GLU A 108 2.76 -19.45 1.20
CA GLU A 108 2.67 -20.91 1.02
C GLU A 108 3.56 -21.67 2.01
N GLU A 109 4.81 -21.26 2.19
CA GLU A 109 5.73 -21.87 3.15
C GLU A 109 5.24 -21.75 4.62
N ASN A 110 4.51 -20.67 4.93
CA ASN A 110 4.01 -20.43 6.29
C ASN A 110 2.53 -20.84 6.47
N ASN A 111 1.94 -21.58 5.52
CA ASN A 111 0.54 -22.02 5.55
C ASN A 111 -0.46 -20.86 5.69
N ILE A 112 -0.14 -19.69 5.16
CA ILE A 112 -1.04 -18.54 5.09
C ILE A 112 -1.92 -18.70 3.85
N ASN A 113 -3.16 -19.13 4.06
CA ASN A 113 -4.12 -19.37 2.97
C ASN A 113 -4.71 -18.06 2.45
N SER A 114 -3.91 -17.30 1.69
CA SER A 114 -4.30 -16.02 1.10
C SER A 114 -3.62 -15.80 -0.24
N THR A 115 -4.20 -14.91 -1.03
CA THR A 115 -3.50 -14.24 -2.13
C THR A 115 -2.81 -12.98 -1.62
N VAL A 116 -1.94 -12.38 -2.45
CA VAL A 116 -1.21 -11.17 -2.07
C VAL A 116 -2.08 -9.92 -2.30
N HIS A 117 -2.50 -9.27 -1.22
CA HIS A 117 -3.30 -8.05 -1.25
C HIS A 117 -2.46 -6.83 -0.87
N LEU A 118 -1.85 -6.20 -1.85
CA LEU A 118 -1.05 -4.98 -1.66
C LEU A 118 -1.95 -3.79 -1.29
N VAL A 119 -1.76 -3.22 -0.10
CA VAL A 119 -2.47 -2.01 0.36
C VAL A 119 -1.89 -0.76 -0.28
N ASN A 120 -0.55 -0.70 -0.42
CA ASN A 120 0.14 0.32 -1.22
C ASN A 120 1.09 -0.33 -2.22
N ARG A 121 1.58 0.46 -3.15
CA ARG A 121 2.57 0.04 -4.15
C ARG A 121 3.66 1.10 -4.23
N LEU A 122 4.86 0.64 -4.52
CA LEU A 122 5.99 1.47 -4.87
C LEU A 122 6.37 1.26 -6.34
N ASP A 123 6.93 2.27 -6.95
CA ASP A 123 7.48 2.17 -8.30
C ASP A 123 8.69 1.20 -8.30
N TYR A 124 9.08 0.72 -9.47
CA TYR A 124 10.18 -0.23 -9.65
C TYR A 124 11.49 0.27 -8.98
N ASP A 125 11.83 1.54 -9.20
CA ASP A 125 13.06 2.16 -8.69
C ASP A 125 12.96 2.64 -7.24
N THR A 126 11.74 2.76 -6.67
CA THR A 126 11.51 3.21 -5.29
C THR A 126 11.68 2.05 -4.32
N SER A 127 12.47 2.24 -3.27
CA SER A 127 12.60 1.29 -2.16
C SER A 127 11.67 1.62 -0.99
N GLY A 128 11.63 0.75 0.01
CA GLY A 128 10.99 1.01 1.30
C GLY A 128 9.69 0.23 1.57
N LEU A 129 8.92 0.73 2.50
CA LEU A 129 7.82 0.02 3.15
C LEU A 129 6.62 -0.23 2.22
N VAL A 130 6.24 -1.50 2.13
CA VAL A 130 5.04 -1.99 1.46
C VAL A 130 4.16 -2.73 2.46
N LEU A 131 2.92 -2.27 2.61
CA LEU A 131 1.90 -2.86 3.45
C LEU A 131 1.06 -3.86 2.64
N VAL A 132 0.90 -5.05 3.20
CA VAL A 132 0.17 -6.17 2.60
C VAL A 132 -0.89 -6.66 3.57
N ALA A 133 -2.09 -6.87 3.10
CA ALA A 133 -3.16 -7.51 3.86
C ALA A 133 -3.17 -9.03 3.60
N LYS A 134 -3.32 -9.83 4.65
CA LYS A 134 -3.36 -11.30 4.56
C LYS A 134 -4.75 -11.84 4.20
N SER A 135 -5.67 -11.00 3.73
CA SER A 135 -6.94 -11.40 3.11
C SER A 135 -7.58 -10.26 2.35
N SER A 136 -8.47 -10.57 1.41
CA SER A 136 -9.27 -9.56 0.68
C SER A 136 -10.17 -8.75 1.60
N TYR A 137 -10.64 -9.34 2.69
CA TYR A 137 -11.42 -8.65 3.71
C TYR A 137 -10.61 -7.55 4.38
N ILE A 138 -9.43 -7.87 4.92
CA ILE A 138 -8.53 -6.89 5.56
C ILE A 138 -8.13 -5.80 4.55
N HIS A 139 -7.78 -6.18 3.33
CA HIS A 139 -7.49 -5.22 2.26
C HIS A 139 -8.67 -4.24 2.01
N ASN A 140 -9.92 -4.74 2.06
CA ASN A 140 -11.08 -3.89 1.88
C ASN A 140 -11.30 -2.91 3.04
N LEU A 141 -10.95 -3.27 4.28
CA LEU A 141 -11.00 -2.36 5.44
C LEU A 141 -10.08 -1.15 5.23
N PHE A 142 -8.91 -1.34 4.64
CA PHE A 142 -7.95 -0.26 4.38
C PHE A 142 -8.46 0.84 3.43
N LYS A 143 -9.56 0.64 2.72
CA LYS A 143 -10.21 1.72 1.94
C LYS A 143 -10.73 2.86 2.81
N LYS A 144 -10.93 2.61 4.11
CA LYS A 144 -11.42 3.59 5.08
C LYS A 144 -10.36 4.00 6.10
N VAL A 145 -9.21 3.34 6.12
CA VAL A 145 -8.10 3.64 7.01
C VAL A 145 -7.26 4.74 6.40
N ASN A 146 -7.02 5.80 7.17
CA ASN A 146 -6.03 6.80 6.80
C ASN A 146 -4.64 6.26 7.09
N ILE A 147 -3.78 6.22 6.08
CA ILE A 147 -2.38 5.78 6.18
C ILE A 147 -1.48 6.98 5.94
N GLU A 148 -0.79 7.43 6.96
CA GLU A 148 0.30 8.40 6.81
C GLU A 148 1.50 7.70 6.18
N LYS A 149 2.00 8.26 5.08
CA LYS A 149 3.15 7.75 4.33
C LYS A 149 4.16 8.87 4.19
N ARG A 150 5.40 8.59 4.59
CA ARG A 150 6.49 9.53 4.37
C ARG A 150 7.62 8.88 3.57
N TYR A 151 8.30 9.73 2.83
CA TYR A 151 9.38 9.32 1.96
C TYR A 151 10.62 10.18 2.20
N TYR A 152 11.78 9.55 2.23
CA TYR A 152 13.04 10.27 1.99
C TYR A 152 13.21 10.46 0.48
N ALA A 153 13.50 11.68 0.08
CA ALA A 153 13.83 12.02 -1.29
C ALA A 153 15.08 12.93 -1.31
N VAL A 154 16.09 12.54 -2.07
CA VAL A 154 17.22 13.44 -2.33
C VAL A 154 16.97 14.11 -3.68
N VAL A 155 16.87 15.43 -3.68
CA VAL A 155 16.58 16.24 -4.87
C VAL A 155 17.79 17.06 -5.31
N SER A 156 17.91 17.32 -6.61
CA SER A 156 19.02 18.04 -7.20
C SER A 156 19.04 19.51 -6.77
N GLY A 157 20.20 19.98 -6.30
CA GLY A 157 20.42 21.35 -5.86
C GLY A 157 19.85 21.65 -4.48
N ILE A 158 19.87 22.93 -4.12
CA ILE A 158 19.52 23.41 -2.78
C ILE A 158 18.07 23.90 -2.76
N ILE A 159 17.27 23.33 -1.85
CA ILE A 159 15.97 23.87 -1.45
C ILE A 159 16.13 24.54 -0.09
N GLU A 160 15.83 25.84 -0.02
CA GLU A 160 16.04 26.63 1.21
C GLU A 160 14.90 26.48 2.23
N SER A 161 13.68 26.16 1.79
CA SER A 161 12.50 26.12 2.65
C SER A 161 11.58 24.95 2.34
N SER A 162 10.92 24.47 3.38
CA SER A 162 9.83 23.48 3.28
C SER A 162 8.62 24.07 2.54
N GLY A 163 7.80 23.22 1.94
CA GLY A 163 6.66 23.69 1.15
C GLY A 163 5.62 22.63 0.86
N ILE A 164 4.56 23.05 0.17
CA ILE A 164 3.48 22.21 -0.33
C ILE A 164 3.31 22.43 -1.82
N ILE A 165 3.30 21.33 -2.57
CA ILE A 165 2.99 21.34 -4.01
C ILE A 165 1.57 20.80 -4.16
N ASN A 166 0.65 21.67 -4.60
CA ASN A 166 -0.72 21.31 -4.95
C ASN A 166 -0.89 21.51 -6.46
N ALA A 167 -0.57 20.47 -7.24
CA ALA A 167 -0.58 20.53 -8.69
C ALA A 167 -1.12 19.21 -9.25
N PRO A 168 -2.24 19.23 -9.99
CA PRO A 168 -2.85 18.00 -10.51
C PRO A 168 -1.92 17.30 -11.49
N ILE A 169 -2.07 15.96 -11.57
CA ILE A 169 -1.20 15.10 -12.38
C ILE A 169 -2.02 14.35 -13.42
N ILE A 170 -1.57 14.38 -14.66
CA ILE A 170 -2.14 13.66 -15.79
C ILE A 170 -1.13 12.71 -16.43
N ARG A 171 -1.62 11.71 -17.14
CA ARG A 171 -0.80 10.84 -17.98
C ARG A 171 -0.50 11.50 -19.32
N ASP A 172 0.77 11.49 -19.68
CA ASP A 172 1.26 11.89 -21.00
C ASP A 172 2.16 10.78 -21.58
N GLY A 173 1.61 10.01 -22.49
CA GLY A 173 2.29 8.83 -23.02
C GLY A 173 2.74 7.83 -21.93
N LYS A 174 4.06 7.66 -21.79
CA LYS A 174 4.67 6.78 -20.79
C LYS A 174 4.95 7.47 -19.45
N ILE A 175 4.96 8.80 -19.42
CA ILE A 175 5.27 9.60 -18.22
C ILE A 175 4.01 10.20 -17.58
N ARG A 176 4.23 10.91 -16.47
CA ARG A 176 3.23 11.76 -15.83
C ARG A 176 3.73 13.20 -15.88
N VAL A 177 2.82 14.15 -16.01
CA VAL A 177 3.13 15.58 -16.01
C VAL A 177 2.13 16.32 -15.15
N VAL A 178 2.51 17.51 -14.66
CA VAL A 178 1.56 18.41 -14.01
C VAL A 178 0.53 18.88 -15.03
N GLY A 179 -0.75 18.75 -14.68
CA GLY A 179 -1.88 19.11 -15.53
C GLY A 179 -3.12 18.26 -15.26
N GLY A 180 -4.21 18.59 -15.93
CA GLY A 180 -5.49 17.90 -15.79
C GLY A 180 -6.24 18.28 -14.51
N SER A 181 -7.17 17.41 -14.05
CA SER A 181 -8.09 17.71 -12.95
C SER A 181 -7.92 16.78 -11.73
N LYS A 182 -7.03 15.79 -11.80
CA LYS A 182 -6.84 14.84 -10.67
C LYS A 182 -5.91 15.47 -9.64
N GLU A 183 -6.50 15.89 -8.53
CA GLU A 183 -5.78 16.46 -7.41
C GLU A 183 -4.57 15.61 -7.00
N ALA A 184 -3.44 16.29 -6.76
CA ALA A 184 -2.23 15.72 -6.23
C ALA A 184 -1.56 16.73 -5.30
N ILE A 185 -1.35 16.33 -4.02
CA ILE A 185 -0.81 17.19 -2.98
C ILE A 185 0.37 16.48 -2.32
N THR A 186 1.53 17.14 -2.36
CA THR A 186 2.79 16.70 -1.77
C THR A 186 3.33 17.78 -0.84
N GLU A 187 3.48 17.48 0.44
CA GLU A 187 4.18 18.32 1.41
C GLU A 187 5.62 17.83 1.49
N TYR A 188 6.59 18.75 1.62
CA TYR A 188 7.99 18.42 1.84
C TYR A 188 8.61 19.31 2.88
N ARG A 189 9.55 18.72 3.65
CA ARG A 189 10.34 19.40 4.67
C ARG A 189 11.80 19.16 4.41
N VAL A 190 12.58 20.22 4.46
CA VAL A 190 14.04 20.14 4.31
C VAL A 190 14.61 19.52 5.58
N ILE A 191 15.41 18.45 5.43
CA ILE A 191 16.15 17.79 6.51
C ILE A 191 17.60 18.27 6.50
N GLU A 192 18.26 18.17 5.35
CA GLU A 192 19.67 18.51 5.19
C GLU A 192 19.95 18.95 3.75
N SER A 193 20.82 19.93 3.57
CA SER A 193 21.26 20.42 2.25
C SER A 193 22.78 20.50 2.21
N LYS A 194 23.38 19.90 1.17
CA LYS A 194 24.81 20.00 0.83
C LYS A 194 24.97 20.35 -0.65
N THR A 195 25.36 19.38 -1.49
CA THR A 195 25.30 19.54 -2.96
C THR A 195 23.86 19.37 -3.46
N ASN A 196 23.11 18.48 -2.84
CA ASN A 196 21.70 18.20 -3.06
C ASN A 196 20.94 18.36 -1.74
N THR A 197 19.61 18.24 -1.77
CA THR A 197 18.77 18.40 -0.59
C THR A 197 18.06 17.10 -0.25
N LEU A 198 18.22 16.63 0.99
CA LEU A 198 17.42 15.56 1.57
C LEU A 198 16.10 16.15 2.11
N LEU A 199 14.99 15.57 1.69
CA LEU A 199 13.64 15.94 2.08
C LEU A 199 12.94 14.81 2.84
N ASP A 200 12.13 15.18 3.85
CA ASP A 200 11.00 14.38 4.37
C ASP A 200 9.76 14.77 3.56
N VAL A 201 9.21 13.84 2.81
CA VAL A 201 8.07 14.08 1.92
C VAL A 201 6.82 13.36 2.42
N ILE A 202 5.73 14.09 2.59
CA ILE A 202 4.44 13.59 3.04
C ILE A 202 3.46 13.60 1.87
N LEU A 203 2.83 12.44 1.61
CA LEU A 203 1.82 12.31 0.55
C LEU A 203 0.41 12.44 1.12
N HIS A 204 -0.31 13.50 0.77
CA HIS A 204 -1.74 13.65 1.06
C HIS A 204 -2.62 12.95 0.00
N THR A 205 -2.07 12.70 -1.17
CA THR A 205 -2.69 11.94 -2.27
C THR A 205 -1.69 10.92 -2.81
N GLY A 206 -2.14 9.90 -3.55
CA GLY A 206 -1.29 8.83 -4.09
C GLY A 206 -1.44 8.67 -5.61
N ARG A 207 -0.84 9.54 -6.42
CA ARG A 207 -0.80 9.38 -7.87
C ARG A 207 0.49 8.69 -8.31
N THR A 208 0.43 8.00 -9.45
CA THR A 208 1.62 7.38 -10.05
C THR A 208 2.71 8.42 -10.26
N HIS A 209 3.94 8.13 -9.81
CA HIS A 209 5.11 9.01 -9.88
C HIS A 209 4.94 10.38 -9.21
N GLN A 210 3.99 10.56 -8.29
CA GLN A 210 3.61 11.87 -7.77
C GLN A 210 4.79 12.69 -7.25
N ILE A 211 5.61 12.14 -6.35
CA ILE A 211 6.77 12.84 -5.78
C ILE A 211 7.74 13.22 -6.91
N ARG A 212 8.03 12.30 -7.80
CA ARG A 212 8.97 12.48 -8.92
C ARG A 212 8.54 13.63 -9.85
N VAL A 213 7.25 13.66 -10.22
CA VAL A 213 6.66 14.71 -11.04
C VAL A 213 6.67 16.07 -10.34
N HIS A 214 6.27 16.09 -9.07
CA HIS A 214 6.21 17.33 -8.28
C HIS A 214 7.58 17.93 -8.05
N MET A 215 8.60 17.13 -7.73
CA MET A 215 9.97 17.61 -7.58
C MET A 215 10.52 18.15 -8.92
N LYS A 216 10.25 17.46 -10.03
CA LYS A 216 10.59 17.99 -11.36
C LYS A 216 9.86 19.30 -11.67
N TYR A 217 8.59 19.42 -11.29
CA TYR A 217 7.79 20.63 -11.54
C TYR A 217 8.35 21.87 -10.85
N ILE A 218 8.92 21.73 -9.66
CA ILE A 218 9.60 22.82 -8.94
C ILE A 218 11.09 22.97 -9.31
N ASN A 219 11.54 22.34 -10.40
CA ASN A 219 12.92 22.35 -10.92
C ASN A 219 13.98 21.70 -10.01
N HIS A 220 13.56 20.85 -9.08
CA HIS A 220 14.43 20.04 -8.23
C HIS A 220 14.13 18.54 -8.43
N PRO A 221 14.45 17.95 -9.60
CA PRO A 221 14.19 16.53 -9.84
C PRO A 221 14.92 15.65 -8.82
N ILE A 222 14.35 14.49 -8.53
CA ILE A 222 15.01 13.53 -7.63
C ILE A 222 16.32 13.06 -8.27
N VAL A 223 17.37 12.98 -7.49
CA VAL A 223 18.68 12.50 -7.94
C VAL A 223 18.56 11.06 -8.42
N GLY A 224 19.17 10.76 -9.56
CA GLY A 224 19.15 9.44 -10.18
C GLY A 224 17.79 9.02 -10.77
N ASP A 225 16.85 9.95 -10.96
CA ASP A 225 15.55 9.62 -11.59
C ASP A 225 15.70 9.40 -13.10
N PRO A 226 15.45 8.15 -13.61
CA PRO A 226 15.64 7.85 -15.03
C PRO A 226 14.56 8.45 -15.94
N LEU A 227 13.43 8.93 -15.40
CA LEU A 227 12.32 9.47 -16.20
C LEU A 227 12.18 10.99 -16.11
N TYR A 228 12.50 11.58 -14.96
CA TYR A 228 12.26 12.99 -14.67
C TYR A 228 13.54 13.78 -14.37
N GLY A 229 14.64 13.09 -14.16
CA GLY A 229 15.96 13.65 -13.88
C GLY A 229 17.04 13.06 -14.77
N TYR A 230 18.20 12.78 -14.18
CA TYR A 230 19.36 12.18 -14.83
C TYR A 230 19.89 11.04 -13.95
N GLY A 231 20.20 9.89 -14.57
CA GLY A 231 20.76 8.71 -13.87
C GLY A 231 19.81 7.52 -13.84
N ASP A 232 20.12 6.52 -13.02
CA ASP A 232 19.42 5.25 -12.95
C ASP A 232 19.22 4.71 -11.52
N ASN A 233 19.68 5.46 -10.50
CA ASN A 233 19.57 5.11 -9.09
C ASN A 233 18.71 6.11 -8.34
N LEU A 234 17.39 5.99 -8.52
CA LEU A 234 16.39 6.90 -7.95
C LEU A 234 16.55 7.02 -6.41
N ALA A 235 16.92 8.20 -5.93
CA ALA A 235 17.08 8.48 -4.51
C ALA A 235 15.75 8.78 -3.83
N LEU A 236 14.83 7.79 -3.81
CA LEU A 236 13.50 7.86 -3.22
C LEU A 236 13.21 6.58 -2.44
N GLU A 237 12.79 6.74 -1.17
CA GLU A 237 12.56 5.64 -0.23
C GLU A 237 11.30 5.89 0.60
N SER A 238 10.36 4.95 0.63
CA SER A 238 9.19 4.94 1.52
C SER A 238 9.63 4.48 2.90
N TYR A 239 9.99 5.42 3.78
CA TYR A 239 10.64 5.09 5.03
C TYR A 239 9.69 4.96 6.23
N TYR A 240 8.44 5.44 6.11
CA TYR A 240 7.53 5.54 7.24
C TYR A 240 6.09 5.23 6.84
N LEU A 241 5.45 4.41 7.67
CA LEU A 241 4.02 4.11 7.61
C LEU A 241 3.41 4.23 9.01
N LYS A 242 2.26 4.92 9.10
CA LYS A 242 1.48 5.01 10.34
C LYS A 242 0.00 4.92 10.04
N PHE A 243 -0.70 4.05 10.78
CA PHE A 243 -2.15 3.86 10.65
C PHE A 243 -2.72 3.19 11.89
N VAL A 244 -4.03 3.28 12.09
CA VAL A 244 -4.75 2.48 13.08
C VAL A 244 -5.07 1.12 12.47
N HIS A 245 -4.69 0.04 13.15
CA HIS A 245 -4.93 -1.32 12.69
C HIS A 245 -6.44 -1.59 12.60
N PRO A 246 -6.97 -2.04 11.43
CA PRO A 246 -8.43 -2.09 11.21
C PRO A 246 -9.16 -3.19 12.00
N ILE A 247 -8.46 -4.06 12.71
CA ILE A 247 -9.04 -5.14 13.52
C ILE A 247 -8.72 -4.94 15.01
N THR A 248 -7.45 -4.71 15.37
CA THR A 248 -7.03 -4.59 16.78
C THR A 248 -7.21 -3.17 17.34
N GLU A 249 -7.44 -2.19 16.46
CA GLU A 249 -7.55 -0.76 16.77
C GLU A 249 -6.26 -0.15 17.38
N GLU A 250 -5.18 -0.91 17.41
CA GLU A 250 -3.87 -0.45 17.85
C GLU A 250 -3.23 0.47 16.81
N LEU A 251 -2.43 1.42 17.28
CA LEU A 251 -1.63 2.27 16.42
C LEU A 251 -0.40 1.51 15.96
N ILE A 252 -0.29 1.29 14.65
CA ILE A 252 0.91 0.74 14.01
C ILE A 252 1.72 1.90 13.45
N GLU A 253 2.99 1.93 13.82
CA GLU A 253 3.93 2.96 13.38
C GLU A 253 5.29 2.30 13.09
N GLU A 254 5.62 2.17 11.80
CA GLU A 254 6.84 1.53 11.34
C GLU A 254 7.72 2.52 10.59
N LYS A 255 9.02 2.44 10.90
CA LYS A 255 10.04 3.31 10.32
C LYS A 255 11.31 2.53 10.04
N ILE A 256 11.91 2.76 8.87
CA ILE A 256 13.25 2.27 8.51
C ILE A 256 14.26 3.40 8.47
N GLU A 257 15.53 3.07 8.63
CA GLU A 257 16.62 4.05 8.54
C GLU A 257 16.89 4.43 7.09
N LEU A 258 17.37 5.67 6.90
CA LEU A 258 17.78 6.18 5.59
C LEU A 258 18.86 5.28 4.96
N GLU A 259 18.60 4.75 3.78
CA GLU A 259 19.55 3.93 3.03
C GLU A 259 20.87 4.66 2.74
N ASN A 260 21.99 3.93 2.77
CA ASN A 260 23.30 4.51 2.49
C ASN A 260 23.41 5.12 1.09
N ARG A 261 22.78 4.50 0.07
CA ARG A 261 22.76 5.04 -1.29
C ARG A 261 22.13 6.44 -1.40
N LEU A 262 21.19 6.79 -0.49
CA LEU A 262 20.65 8.15 -0.41
C LEU A 262 21.61 9.10 0.32
N LYS A 263 22.27 8.63 1.39
CA LYS A 263 23.25 9.44 2.15
C LYS A 263 24.42 9.88 1.28
N GLU A 264 24.88 9.02 0.37
CA GLU A 264 26.03 9.27 -0.51
C GLU A 264 25.77 10.36 -1.56
N VAL A 265 24.52 10.70 -1.84
CA VAL A 265 24.14 11.66 -2.88
C VAL A 265 23.55 12.97 -2.34
N ILE A 266 23.61 13.23 -1.03
CA ILE A 266 23.18 14.50 -0.40
C ILE A 266 24.18 15.65 -0.70
#